data_98b4dba7332c138c033e06db73830d20
#
_entry.id   98b4dba7332c138c033e06db73830d20
#
_cell.length_a   1.000
_cell.length_b   1.000
_cell.length_c   1.000
_cell.angle_alpha   90.00
_cell.angle_beta   90.00
_cell.angle_gamma   90.00
#
_symmetry.space_group_name_H-M   'P 1'
#
loop_
_entity.id
_entity.type
_entity.pdbx_description
1 polymer ?
#
loop_
_entity_poly.entity_id
_entity_poly.type
_entity_poly.pdbx_seq_one_letter_code
_entity_poly.pdbx_strand_id
1 'polypeptide(L)'
;MDFKKVKGNLVHKTAIVNWKLVSMGKNNIIGPYVVIGTEAQHTHGKSDGRIKIGNNNIFREFSTVHLPTKLKKITHIEDNCYFMTLSHIAHDCIVEDGVIFSNNVTLGGNTYVMKKSQLGFNVTVHQNQVIGSYSMIGMSSVITKKIKIKPGFIFAGNPAKKISINKIGIKRKNVSKNDLKKEEKRFYSLIKSHPLYY
;
A
#
# COMPACT_ATOMS: atom_id res chain seq x y z
N MET A 1 -21.99 -13.71 -8.12
CA MET A 1 -21.60 -12.40 -7.52
C MET A 1 -21.93 -11.31 -8.52
N ASP A 2 -22.55 -10.23 -8.04
CA ASP A 2 -23.11 -9.18 -8.90
C ASP A 2 -22.09 -8.09 -9.18
N PHE A 3 -21.22 -8.33 -10.15
CA PHE A 3 -20.29 -7.33 -10.67
C PHE A 3 -20.86 -6.60 -11.88
N LYS A 4 -20.58 -5.31 -11.96
CA LYS A 4 -20.88 -4.46 -13.13
C LYS A 4 -19.60 -3.87 -13.70
N LYS A 5 -19.57 -3.70 -15.04
CA LYS A 5 -18.48 -2.94 -15.69
C LYS A 5 -18.69 -1.44 -15.48
N VAL A 6 -17.74 -0.76 -14.82
CA VAL A 6 -17.76 0.68 -14.61
C VAL A 6 -16.40 1.26 -15.01
N LYS A 7 -16.37 2.15 -16.02
CA LYS A 7 -15.13 2.79 -16.54
C LYS A 7 -13.99 1.79 -16.83
N GLY A 8 -14.31 0.60 -17.36
CA GLY A 8 -13.33 -0.44 -17.69
C GLY A 8 -12.90 -1.34 -16.53
N ASN A 9 -13.56 -1.25 -15.38
CA ASN A 9 -13.30 -2.03 -14.17
C ASN A 9 -14.51 -2.90 -13.81
N LEU A 10 -14.27 -4.01 -13.08
CA LEU A 10 -15.32 -4.84 -12.49
C LEU A 10 -15.60 -4.35 -11.07
N VAL A 11 -16.79 -3.82 -10.83
CA VAL A 11 -17.16 -3.24 -9.53
C VAL A 11 -18.36 -4.01 -8.97
N HIS A 12 -18.24 -4.55 -7.77
CA HIS A 12 -19.33 -5.23 -7.09
C HIS A 12 -20.43 -4.24 -6.69
N LYS A 13 -21.70 -4.66 -6.74
CA LYS A 13 -22.85 -3.78 -6.45
C LYS A 13 -22.85 -3.14 -5.08
N THR A 14 -22.19 -3.77 -4.08
CA THR A 14 -22.08 -3.26 -2.72
C THR A 14 -20.83 -2.41 -2.49
N ALA A 15 -19.95 -2.25 -3.48
CA ALA A 15 -18.78 -1.40 -3.35
C ALA A 15 -19.17 0.08 -3.42
N ILE A 16 -18.50 0.90 -2.61
CA ILE A 16 -18.67 2.35 -2.58
C ILE A 16 -17.41 3.01 -3.11
N VAL A 17 -17.52 3.70 -4.25
CA VAL A 17 -16.40 4.43 -4.86
C VAL A 17 -16.79 5.87 -5.11
N ASN A 18 -16.04 6.81 -4.57
CA ASN A 18 -16.24 8.24 -4.79
C ASN A 18 -15.67 8.67 -6.16
N TRP A 19 -16.39 8.35 -7.24
CA TRP A 19 -15.96 8.61 -8.61
C TRP A 19 -15.70 10.09 -8.97
N LYS A 20 -16.07 11.03 -8.10
CA LYS A 20 -15.75 12.46 -8.27
C LYS A 20 -14.29 12.74 -7.89
N LEU A 21 -13.77 12.05 -6.89
CA LEU A 21 -12.43 12.27 -6.34
C LEU A 21 -11.47 11.07 -6.58
N VAL A 22 -11.97 9.98 -7.18
CA VAL A 22 -11.17 8.78 -7.50
C VAL A 22 -11.02 8.67 -9.01
N SER A 23 -9.77 8.74 -9.50
CA SER A 23 -9.40 8.33 -10.85
C SER A 23 -8.79 6.94 -10.81
N MET A 24 -9.24 6.07 -11.72
CA MET A 24 -8.84 4.67 -11.76
C MET A 24 -8.58 4.25 -13.22
N GLY A 25 -7.50 3.51 -13.43
CA GLY A 25 -7.19 2.90 -14.71
C GLY A 25 -8.19 1.81 -15.10
N LYS A 26 -7.74 0.79 -15.79
CA LYS A 26 -8.61 -0.28 -16.33
C LYS A 26 -8.29 -1.62 -15.67
N ASN A 27 -9.21 -2.58 -15.86
CA ASN A 27 -9.07 -3.97 -15.42
C ASN A 27 -8.90 -4.17 -13.91
N ASN A 28 -9.32 -3.19 -13.11
CA ASN A 28 -9.35 -3.37 -11.67
C ASN A 28 -10.59 -4.16 -11.25
N ILE A 29 -10.48 -4.94 -10.19
CA ILE A 29 -11.58 -5.69 -9.56
C ILE A 29 -11.83 -5.07 -8.19
N ILE A 30 -13.02 -4.53 -7.98
CA ILE A 30 -13.45 -3.91 -6.73
C ILE A 30 -14.50 -4.85 -6.11
N GLY A 31 -14.10 -5.57 -5.09
CA GLY A 31 -14.88 -6.63 -4.44
C GLY A 31 -16.04 -6.12 -3.58
N PRO A 32 -16.78 -7.04 -2.96
CA PRO A 32 -17.90 -6.70 -2.09
C PRO A 32 -17.48 -5.82 -0.92
N TYR A 33 -18.32 -4.81 -0.62
CA TYR A 33 -18.15 -3.88 0.52
C TYR A 33 -16.80 -3.13 0.55
N VAL A 34 -16.10 -3.06 -0.57
CA VAL A 34 -14.91 -2.21 -0.70
C VAL A 34 -15.33 -0.75 -0.68
N VAL A 35 -14.59 0.08 0.07
CA VAL A 35 -14.88 1.52 0.18
C VAL A 35 -13.65 2.32 -0.25
N ILE A 36 -13.78 3.10 -1.34
CA ILE A 36 -12.68 3.93 -1.88
C ILE A 36 -13.13 5.38 -1.99
N GLY A 37 -12.41 6.28 -1.31
CA GLY A 37 -12.63 7.72 -1.43
C GLY A 37 -13.51 8.33 -0.34
N THR A 38 -13.55 7.72 0.85
CA THR A 38 -14.02 8.38 2.08
C THR A 38 -12.96 9.35 2.60
N GLU A 39 -13.38 10.25 3.48
CA GLU A 39 -12.49 11.25 4.06
C GLU A 39 -11.31 10.64 4.84
N ALA A 40 -10.22 11.39 4.91
CA ALA A 40 -9.07 11.03 5.69
C ALA A 40 -9.43 10.92 7.18
N GLN A 41 -9.06 9.83 7.83
CA GLN A 41 -9.15 9.68 9.28
C GLN A 41 -8.01 10.47 9.95
N HIS A 42 -8.21 11.78 10.07
CA HIS A 42 -7.24 12.69 10.65
C HIS A 42 -7.93 13.70 11.55
N THR A 43 -7.46 13.87 12.78
CA THR A 43 -8.13 14.68 13.81
C THR A 43 -8.17 16.18 13.52
N HIS A 44 -7.26 16.69 12.69
CA HIS A 44 -7.09 18.13 12.43
C HIS A 44 -7.13 18.50 10.95
N GLY A 45 -7.47 17.58 10.07
CA GLY A 45 -7.39 17.81 8.63
C GLY A 45 -8.69 17.51 7.91
N LYS A 46 -9.09 18.39 7.01
CA LYS A 46 -10.06 18.08 5.97
C LYS A 46 -9.35 17.34 4.84
N SER A 47 -10.06 16.40 4.22
CA SER A 47 -9.56 15.79 2.98
C SER A 47 -9.40 16.86 1.90
N ASP A 48 -8.25 16.84 1.20
CA ASP A 48 -7.97 17.76 0.09
C ASP A 48 -7.18 16.99 -0.98
N GLY A 49 -7.71 16.92 -2.19
CA GLY A 49 -7.08 16.23 -3.31
C GLY A 49 -7.83 15.00 -3.78
N ARG A 50 -7.11 14.05 -4.35
CA ARG A 50 -7.69 12.93 -5.09
C ARG A 50 -7.00 11.61 -4.80
N ILE A 51 -7.70 10.51 -5.06
CA ILE A 51 -7.10 9.17 -5.15
C ILE A 51 -6.82 8.87 -6.62
N LYS A 52 -5.60 8.39 -6.90
CA LYS A 52 -5.20 7.86 -8.20
C LYS A 52 -4.89 6.38 -8.06
N ILE A 53 -5.55 5.54 -8.87
CA ILE A 53 -5.34 4.09 -8.91
C ILE A 53 -4.98 3.72 -10.34
N GLY A 54 -3.97 2.88 -10.51
CA GLY A 54 -3.53 2.36 -11.79
C GLY A 54 -4.42 1.24 -12.34
N ASN A 55 -3.80 0.27 -12.98
CA ASN A 55 -4.46 -0.81 -13.70
C ASN A 55 -4.29 -2.16 -13.00
N ASN A 56 -5.16 -3.13 -13.32
CA ASN A 56 -5.03 -4.54 -12.92
C ASN A 56 -4.93 -4.77 -11.40
N ASN A 57 -5.47 -3.86 -10.58
CA ASN A 57 -5.48 -4.03 -9.13
C ASN A 57 -6.69 -4.84 -8.68
N ILE A 58 -6.53 -5.59 -7.61
CA ILE A 58 -7.62 -6.36 -7.00
C ILE A 58 -7.81 -5.90 -5.57
N PHE A 59 -9.00 -5.39 -5.27
CA PHE A 59 -9.44 -5.04 -3.93
C PHE A 59 -10.45 -6.07 -3.47
N ARG A 60 -10.09 -6.87 -2.46
CA ARG A 60 -10.96 -7.87 -1.87
C ARG A 60 -11.89 -7.23 -0.82
N GLU A 61 -12.78 -8.04 -0.33
CA GLU A 61 -13.91 -7.68 0.52
C GLU A 61 -13.48 -6.77 1.67
N PHE A 62 -14.25 -5.72 1.93
CA PHE A 62 -14.08 -4.77 3.04
C PHE A 62 -12.73 -4.01 3.02
N SER A 63 -11.98 -4.03 1.94
CA SER A 63 -10.79 -3.17 1.88
C SER A 63 -11.19 -1.69 1.73
N THR A 64 -10.35 -0.81 2.27
CA THR A 64 -10.65 0.63 2.33
C THR A 64 -9.46 1.46 1.85
N VAL A 65 -9.76 2.56 1.12
CA VAL A 65 -8.75 3.54 0.68
C VAL A 65 -9.28 4.95 0.95
N HIS A 66 -8.55 5.74 1.72
CA HIS A 66 -8.96 7.08 2.13
C HIS A 66 -8.40 8.18 1.22
N LEU A 67 -9.18 9.25 1.08
CA LEU A 67 -8.75 10.50 0.45
C LEU A 67 -7.52 11.05 1.16
N PRO A 68 -6.65 11.80 0.44
CA PRO A 68 -5.50 12.46 1.05
C PRO A 68 -5.91 13.67 1.89
N THR A 69 -4.98 14.13 2.70
CA THR A 69 -5.02 15.44 3.37
C THR A 69 -4.32 16.51 2.52
N LYS A 70 -4.21 17.73 3.05
CA LYS A 70 -3.41 18.80 2.42
C LYS A 70 -1.93 18.47 2.26
N LEU A 71 -1.43 17.50 3.01
CA LEU A 71 0.00 17.14 3.05
C LEU A 71 0.53 16.76 1.66
N LYS A 72 -0.12 15.82 0.98
CA LYS A 72 0.30 15.36 -0.36
C LYS A 72 -0.72 15.60 -1.45
N LYS A 73 -1.97 15.87 -1.09
CA LYS A 73 -3.10 16.04 -2.01
C LYS A 73 -3.36 14.83 -2.92
N ILE A 74 -2.71 13.70 -2.64
CA ILE A 74 -2.87 12.45 -3.38
C ILE A 74 -2.66 11.25 -2.48
N THR A 75 -3.56 10.28 -2.58
CA THR A 75 -3.33 8.87 -2.22
C THR A 75 -3.18 8.11 -3.53
N HIS A 76 -2.06 7.41 -3.71
CA HIS A 76 -1.72 6.81 -5.00
C HIS A 76 -1.44 5.32 -4.88
N ILE A 77 -2.06 4.54 -5.75
CA ILE A 77 -1.83 3.10 -5.93
C ILE A 77 -1.47 2.89 -7.39
N GLU A 78 -0.32 2.27 -7.65
CA GLU A 78 0.12 1.95 -9.01
C GLU A 78 -0.58 0.69 -9.53
N ASP A 79 0.07 -0.06 -10.40
CA ASP A 79 -0.52 -1.18 -11.12
C ASP A 79 -0.31 -2.53 -10.39
N ASN A 80 -1.10 -3.54 -10.76
CA ASN A 80 -0.88 -4.95 -10.41
C ASN A 80 -0.83 -5.26 -8.91
N CYS A 81 -1.43 -4.42 -8.07
CA CYS A 81 -1.48 -4.65 -6.62
C CYS A 81 -2.63 -5.58 -6.22
N TYR A 82 -2.43 -6.31 -5.13
CA TYR A 82 -3.45 -7.18 -4.56
C TYR A 82 -3.67 -6.86 -3.08
N PHE A 83 -4.87 -6.39 -2.77
CA PHE A 83 -5.31 -6.06 -1.42
C PHE A 83 -6.34 -7.09 -0.97
N MET A 84 -5.93 -7.98 -0.06
CA MET A 84 -6.82 -9.01 0.48
C MET A 84 -7.81 -8.39 1.47
N THR A 85 -8.70 -9.21 1.96
CA THR A 85 -9.82 -8.85 2.83
C THR A 85 -9.41 -7.97 4.01
N LEU A 86 -10.19 -6.92 4.28
CA LEU A 86 -9.99 -5.98 5.40
C LEU A 86 -8.67 -5.18 5.34
N SER A 87 -8.02 -5.10 4.18
CA SER A 87 -6.84 -4.24 4.03
C SER A 87 -7.23 -2.76 4.12
N HIS A 88 -6.41 -1.96 4.78
CA HIS A 88 -6.63 -0.52 4.93
C HIS A 88 -5.45 0.30 4.40
N ILE A 89 -5.74 1.24 3.50
CA ILE A 89 -4.80 2.23 2.98
C ILE A 89 -5.27 3.61 3.46
N ALA A 90 -4.57 4.15 4.44
CA ALA A 90 -4.87 5.48 4.99
C ALA A 90 -4.55 6.61 4.00
N HIS A 91 -4.82 7.83 4.42
CA HIS A 91 -4.58 9.06 3.66
C HIS A 91 -3.11 9.27 3.28
N ASP A 92 -2.85 9.94 2.17
CA ASP A 92 -1.51 10.34 1.70
C ASP A 92 -0.55 9.17 1.43
N CYS A 93 -1.04 7.93 1.39
CA CYS A 93 -0.22 6.76 1.10
C CYS A 93 0.14 6.67 -0.39
N ILE A 94 1.33 6.11 -0.65
CA ILE A 94 1.77 5.72 -1.99
C ILE A 94 2.09 4.24 -1.96
N VAL A 95 1.46 3.47 -2.86
CA VAL A 95 1.67 2.03 -3.02
C VAL A 95 2.09 1.78 -4.46
N GLU A 96 3.32 1.29 -4.66
CA GLU A 96 3.88 1.06 -5.97
C GLU A 96 3.47 -0.29 -6.57
N ASP A 97 3.89 -0.52 -7.81
CA ASP A 97 3.56 -1.68 -8.63
C ASP A 97 3.78 -3.04 -7.93
N GLY A 98 2.84 -3.93 -8.11
CA GLY A 98 2.94 -5.33 -7.71
C GLY A 98 3.01 -5.59 -6.21
N VAL A 99 2.57 -4.65 -5.39
CA VAL A 99 2.50 -4.81 -3.93
C VAL A 99 1.37 -5.75 -3.55
N ILE A 100 1.62 -6.62 -2.56
CA ILE A 100 0.63 -7.56 -2.04
C ILE A 100 0.40 -7.31 -0.55
N PHE A 101 -0.85 -7.06 -0.17
CA PHE A 101 -1.33 -7.03 1.21
C PHE A 101 -2.14 -8.30 1.48
N SER A 102 -1.72 -9.07 2.46
CA SER A 102 -2.55 -10.14 3.02
C SER A 102 -3.70 -9.56 3.85
N ASN A 103 -4.58 -10.41 4.38
CA ASN A 103 -5.74 -9.95 5.15
C ASN A 103 -5.35 -9.09 6.35
N ASN A 104 -6.16 -8.08 6.64
CA ASN A 104 -6.01 -7.16 7.78
C ASN A 104 -4.70 -6.35 7.80
N VAL A 105 -4.06 -6.14 6.66
CA VAL A 105 -2.92 -5.21 6.60
C VAL A 105 -3.42 -3.78 6.76
N THR A 106 -2.84 -3.04 7.71
CA THR A 106 -3.22 -1.65 7.99
C THR A 106 -2.03 -0.72 7.79
N LEU A 107 -2.16 0.24 6.87
CA LEU A 107 -1.21 1.34 6.72
C LEU A 107 -1.69 2.57 7.48
N GLY A 108 -0.83 3.13 8.30
CA GLY A 108 -1.00 4.50 8.81
C GLY A 108 -0.78 5.54 7.71
N GLY A 109 -1.27 6.76 7.93
CA GLY A 109 -1.19 7.85 6.96
C GLY A 109 0.24 8.16 6.48
N ASN A 110 0.34 8.64 5.23
CA ASN A 110 1.61 9.01 4.62
C ASN A 110 2.65 7.88 4.57
N THR A 111 2.22 6.63 4.44
CA THR A 111 3.11 5.48 4.26
C THR A 111 3.48 5.32 2.78
N TYR A 112 4.75 5.04 2.51
CA TYR A 112 5.24 4.74 1.17
C TYR A 112 5.61 3.26 1.07
N VAL A 113 4.92 2.50 0.24
CA VAL A 113 5.20 1.07 0.02
C VAL A 113 5.80 0.89 -1.36
N MET A 114 7.10 0.59 -1.40
CA MET A 114 7.83 0.40 -2.64
C MET A 114 7.48 -0.92 -3.34
N LYS A 115 7.72 -0.97 -4.64
CA LYS A 115 7.27 -2.03 -5.55
C LYS A 115 7.56 -3.45 -5.09
N LYS A 116 6.62 -4.32 -5.41
CA LYS A 116 6.74 -5.79 -5.25
C LYS A 116 7.07 -6.24 -3.82
N SER A 117 6.80 -5.41 -2.82
CA SER A 117 6.84 -5.82 -1.42
C SER A 117 5.59 -6.61 -1.05
N GLN A 118 5.69 -7.43 -0.02
CA GLN A 118 4.60 -8.24 0.47
C GLN A 118 4.45 -8.08 1.98
N LEU A 119 3.25 -7.75 2.43
CA LEU A 119 2.89 -7.62 3.83
C LEU A 119 1.98 -8.80 4.22
N GLY A 120 2.41 -9.55 5.21
CA GLY A 120 1.70 -10.72 5.73
C GLY A 120 0.42 -10.36 6.51
N PHE A 121 -0.33 -11.37 6.94
CA PHE A 121 -1.58 -11.20 7.69
C PHE A 121 -1.39 -10.32 8.92
N ASN A 122 -2.33 -9.42 9.19
CA ASN A 122 -2.37 -8.56 10.38
C ASN A 122 -1.13 -7.65 10.54
N VAL A 123 -0.41 -7.33 9.48
CA VAL A 123 0.70 -6.38 9.56
C VAL A 123 0.15 -4.97 9.76
N THR A 124 0.68 -4.29 10.78
CA THR A 124 0.34 -2.89 11.07
C THR A 124 1.56 -2.01 10.85
N VAL A 125 1.39 -0.95 10.05
CA VAL A 125 2.46 -0.01 9.71
C VAL A 125 2.14 1.36 10.29
N HIS A 126 3.04 1.87 11.14
CA HIS A 126 2.93 3.22 11.69
C HIS A 126 2.95 4.26 10.56
N GLN A 127 2.28 5.39 10.76
CA GLN A 127 2.33 6.51 9.81
C GLN A 127 3.76 6.95 9.46
N ASN A 128 3.92 7.57 8.28
CA ASN A 128 5.20 8.11 7.80
C ASN A 128 6.32 7.07 7.62
N GLN A 129 5.98 5.80 7.35
CA GLN A 129 6.98 4.77 7.10
C GLN A 129 7.25 4.57 5.61
N VAL A 130 8.47 4.11 5.31
CA VAL A 130 8.85 3.65 3.97
C VAL A 130 9.14 2.15 4.03
N ILE A 131 8.40 1.36 3.27
CA ILE A 131 8.58 -0.09 3.13
C ILE A 131 9.37 -0.34 1.85
N GLY A 132 10.56 -0.92 1.95
CA GLY A 132 11.46 -1.12 0.81
C GLY A 132 10.97 -2.15 -0.19
N SER A 133 11.37 -2.00 -1.45
CA SER A 133 11.03 -2.90 -2.56
C SER A 133 11.42 -4.35 -2.27
N TYR A 134 10.64 -5.31 -2.76
CA TYR A 134 10.94 -6.74 -2.64
C TYR A 134 11.08 -7.25 -1.20
N SER A 135 10.70 -6.45 -0.20
CA SER A 135 10.70 -6.90 1.19
C SER A 135 9.51 -7.81 1.47
N MET A 136 9.65 -8.64 2.51
CA MET A 136 8.60 -9.46 3.06
C MET A 136 8.43 -9.11 4.53
N ILE A 137 7.21 -8.76 4.93
CA ILE A 137 6.87 -8.53 6.33
C ILE A 137 6.08 -9.73 6.82
N GLY A 138 6.59 -10.41 7.84
CA GLY A 138 5.94 -11.57 8.45
C GLY A 138 4.59 -11.21 9.08
N MET A 139 3.71 -12.21 9.21
CA MET A 139 2.39 -12.02 9.80
C MET A 139 2.47 -11.45 11.22
N SER A 140 1.44 -10.69 11.60
CA SER A 140 1.29 -10.06 12.92
C SER A 140 2.46 -9.17 13.34
N SER A 141 3.19 -8.63 12.37
CA SER A 141 4.31 -7.70 12.63
C SER A 141 3.83 -6.27 12.78
N VAL A 142 4.49 -5.52 13.66
CA VAL A 142 4.24 -4.09 13.87
C VAL A 142 5.46 -3.27 13.45
N ILE A 143 5.28 -2.46 12.41
CA ILE A 143 6.32 -1.54 11.93
C ILE A 143 6.16 -0.21 12.65
N THR A 144 7.00 0.02 13.65
CA THR A 144 6.99 1.25 14.45
C THR A 144 7.84 2.36 13.82
N LYS A 145 7.72 3.58 14.34
CA LYS A 145 8.35 4.81 13.83
C LYS A 145 9.86 4.70 13.52
N LYS A 146 10.61 3.91 14.27
CA LYS A 146 12.09 3.83 14.17
C LYS A 146 12.60 2.72 13.25
N ILE A 147 11.72 1.90 12.69
CA ILE A 147 12.12 0.71 11.93
C ILE A 147 12.28 1.07 10.45
N LYS A 148 13.46 0.78 9.89
CA LYS A 148 13.76 0.96 8.45
C LYS A 148 13.63 -0.38 7.74
N ILE A 149 12.55 -0.57 6.98
CA ILE A 149 12.31 -1.78 6.19
C ILE A 149 13.09 -1.69 4.89
N LYS A 150 14.32 -2.18 4.91
CA LYS A 150 15.22 -2.14 3.74
C LYS A 150 14.74 -3.06 2.59
N PRO A 151 14.99 -2.68 1.32
CA PRO A 151 14.67 -3.52 0.17
C PRO A 151 15.29 -4.92 0.23
N GLY A 152 14.54 -5.93 -0.17
CA GLY A 152 15.02 -7.29 -0.31
C GLY A 152 15.21 -8.08 0.99
N PHE A 153 14.72 -7.59 2.12
CA PHE A 153 14.81 -8.28 3.40
C PHE A 153 13.47 -8.77 3.93
N ILE A 154 13.53 -9.75 4.83
CA ILE A 154 12.41 -10.22 5.64
C ILE A 154 12.49 -9.55 7.01
N PHE A 155 11.36 -9.02 7.45
CA PHE A 155 11.17 -8.48 8.80
C PHE A 155 10.00 -9.17 9.47
N ALA A 156 10.06 -9.42 10.77
CA ALA A 156 8.94 -9.97 11.53
C ALA A 156 9.00 -9.58 13.01
N GLY A 157 7.86 -9.68 13.68
CA GLY A 157 7.70 -9.47 15.13
C GLY A 157 7.05 -8.14 15.51
N ASN A 158 6.87 -7.93 16.82
CA ASN A 158 6.33 -6.72 17.43
C ASN A 158 7.24 -6.24 18.58
N PRO A 159 8.03 -5.17 18.39
CA PRO A 159 8.27 -4.44 17.15
C PRO A 159 9.03 -5.31 16.12
N ALA A 160 8.81 -5.07 14.82
CA ALA A 160 9.42 -5.86 13.76
C ALA A 160 10.95 -5.70 13.74
N LYS A 161 11.65 -6.82 13.57
CA LYS A 161 13.12 -6.88 13.44
C LYS A 161 13.50 -7.52 12.11
N LYS A 162 14.67 -7.17 11.59
CA LYS A 162 15.22 -7.81 10.40
C LYS A 162 15.58 -9.26 10.71
N ILE A 163 15.06 -10.18 9.91
CA ILE A 163 15.30 -11.62 10.06
C ILE A 163 16.41 -12.09 9.10
N SER A 164 16.21 -11.91 7.81
CA SER A 164 17.11 -12.42 6.78
C SER A 164 16.93 -11.70 5.44
N ILE A 165 17.71 -12.08 4.44
CA ILE A 165 17.48 -11.70 3.03
C ILE A 165 16.28 -12.48 2.49
N ASN A 166 15.39 -11.82 1.76
CA ASN A 166 14.24 -12.43 1.09
C ASN A 166 14.68 -13.19 -0.18
N LYS A 167 15.51 -14.23 -0.03
CA LYS A 167 16.05 -15.01 -1.17
C LYS A 167 14.96 -15.56 -2.10
N ILE A 168 13.87 -16.08 -1.50
CA ILE A 168 12.76 -16.68 -2.26
C ILE A 168 12.01 -15.61 -3.06
N GLY A 169 11.66 -14.49 -2.44
CA GLY A 169 10.97 -13.39 -3.12
C GLY A 169 11.81 -12.77 -4.24
N ILE A 170 13.10 -12.57 -4.01
CA ILE A 170 14.05 -12.06 -4.99
C ILE A 170 14.13 -13.02 -6.20
N LYS A 171 14.30 -14.33 -5.95
CA LYS A 171 14.37 -15.35 -7.02
C LYS A 171 13.07 -15.41 -7.83
N ARG A 172 11.91 -15.49 -7.17
CA ARG A 172 10.58 -15.54 -7.84
C ARG A 172 10.29 -14.34 -8.73
N LYS A 173 10.83 -13.20 -8.39
CA LYS A 173 10.63 -11.93 -9.12
C LYS A 173 11.80 -11.60 -10.08
N ASN A 174 12.74 -12.53 -10.26
CA ASN A 174 13.92 -12.38 -11.12
C ASN A 174 14.68 -11.06 -10.88
N VAL A 175 14.87 -10.69 -9.61
CA VAL A 175 15.52 -9.43 -9.25
C VAL A 175 17.03 -9.57 -9.28
N SER A 176 17.69 -8.75 -10.09
CA SER A 176 19.15 -8.74 -10.17
C SER A 176 19.79 -8.04 -8.97
N LYS A 177 21.07 -8.32 -8.71
CA LYS A 177 21.85 -7.60 -7.69
C LYS A 177 21.90 -6.08 -7.97
N ASN A 178 21.95 -5.69 -9.24
CA ASN A 178 21.98 -4.28 -9.64
C ASN A 178 20.64 -3.60 -9.36
N ASP A 179 19.50 -4.28 -9.61
CA ASP A 179 18.18 -3.77 -9.27
C ASP A 179 18.04 -3.55 -7.77
N LEU A 180 18.49 -4.51 -6.96
CA LEU A 180 18.46 -4.33 -5.49
C LEU A 180 19.28 -3.13 -5.03
N LYS A 181 20.51 -2.95 -5.57
CA LYS A 181 21.32 -1.77 -5.25
C LYS A 181 20.67 -0.46 -5.65
N LYS A 182 20.03 -0.42 -6.84
CA LYS A 182 19.26 0.73 -7.32
C LYS A 182 18.10 1.07 -6.37
N GLU A 183 17.33 0.06 -5.99
CA GLU A 183 16.20 0.23 -5.07
C GLU A 183 16.66 0.60 -3.65
N GLU A 184 17.80 0.11 -3.19
CA GLU A 184 18.36 0.52 -1.91
C GLU A 184 18.77 2.02 -1.90
N LYS A 185 19.40 2.50 -2.97
CA LYS A 185 19.69 3.94 -3.12
C LYS A 185 18.42 4.78 -3.10
N ARG A 186 17.39 4.34 -3.85
CA ARG A 186 16.09 5.00 -3.91
C ARG A 186 15.39 5.02 -2.55
N PHE A 187 15.43 3.91 -1.81
CA PHE A 187 14.89 3.80 -0.46
C PHE A 187 15.50 4.85 0.48
N TYR A 188 16.82 5.01 0.47
CA TYR A 188 17.46 6.02 1.32
C TYR A 188 17.14 7.46 0.90
N SER A 189 16.97 7.71 -0.40
CA SER A 189 16.50 9.00 -0.90
C SER A 189 15.08 9.30 -0.41
N LEU A 190 14.18 8.32 -0.51
CA LEU A 190 12.80 8.45 -0.02
C LEU A 190 12.74 8.71 1.49
N ILE A 191 13.53 8.02 2.30
CA ILE A 191 13.59 8.27 3.76
C ILE A 191 14.04 9.71 4.06
N LYS A 192 14.97 10.25 3.30
CA LYS A 192 15.44 11.64 3.51
C LYS A 192 14.39 12.68 3.15
N SER A 193 13.62 12.43 2.10
CA SER A 193 12.58 13.34 1.61
C SER A 193 11.20 13.13 2.24
N HIS A 194 10.98 11.98 2.88
CA HIS A 194 9.71 11.63 3.48
C HIS A 194 9.58 12.33 4.85
N PRO A 195 8.54 13.14 5.07
CA PRO A 195 8.44 13.88 6.31
C PRO A 195 8.30 12.91 7.49
N LEU A 196 9.34 12.87 8.29
CA LEU A 196 9.28 12.26 9.62
C LEU A 196 8.64 13.31 10.54
N TYR A 197 7.35 13.16 10.83
CA TYR A 197 6.74 13.96 11.87
C TYR A 197 7.35 13.58 13.23
N TYR A 198 7.95 14.55 13.84
CA TYR A 198 8.44 14.49 15.21
C TYR A 198 7.27 14.58 16.19
#